data_9c4ec2586872f352746d9c569181c9b1
#
_entry.id   9c4ec2586872f352746d9c569181c9b1
#
_cell.length_a   1.000
_cell.length_b   1.000
_cell.length_c   1.000
_cell.angle_alpha   90.00
_cell.angle_beta   90.00
_cell.angle_gamma   90.00
#
_symmetry.space_group_name_H-M   'P 1'
#
loop_
_entity.id
_entity.type
_entity.pdbx_description
1 polymer ?
#
loop_
_entity_poly.entity_id
_entity_poly.type
_entity_poly.pdbx_seq_one_letter_code
_entity_poly.pdbx_strand_id
1 'polypeptide(L)'
;MPKIQESAENYLETILVLQKRHGHVRSIDIANELSFSKPSVSVAMKNLRLNGLIEIDEDGIIPLQEAGRVIAERIYERHTLLTQWLEQLGVRPEIAAEDA
;
A
#
# COMPACT_ATOMS: atom_id res chain seq x y z
N MET A 1 -15.15 -4.70 -9.40
CA MET A 1 -14.89 -3.40 -10.05
C MET A 1 -13.39 -3.16 -10.06
N PRO A 2 -12.79 -2.97 -11.25
CA PRO A 2 -11.34 -2.77 -11.34
C PRO A 2 -10.82 -1.62 -10.48
N LYS A 3 -11.52 -0.50 -10.45
CA LYS A 3 -11.08 0.66 -9.66
C LYS A 3 -11.03 0.38 -8.16
N ILE A 4 -12.01 -0.36 -7.65
CA ILE A 4 -12.05 -0.70 -6.22
C ILE A 4 -10.91 -1.64 -5.90
N GLN A 5 -10.67 -2.61 -6.77
CA GLN A 5 -9.59 -3.57 -6.61
C GLN A 5 -8.23 -2.90 -6.66
N GLU A 6 -8.03 -1.99 -7.61
CA GLU A 6 -6.78 -1.24 -7.73
C GLU A 6 -6.52 -0.38 -6.49
N SER A 7 -7.57 0.27 -5.98
CA SER A 7 -7.44 1.09 -4.77
C SER A 7 -7.06 0.23 -3.57
N ALA A 8 -7.70 -0.94 -3.43
CA ALA A 8 -7.39 -1.86 -2.34
C ALA A 8 -5.94 -2.31 -2.43
N GLU A 9 -5.47 -2.65 -3.62
CA GLU A 9 -4.09 -3.08 -3.84
C GLU A 9 -3.11 -1.97 -3.50
N ASN A 10 -3.39 -0.74 -3.93
CA ASN A 10 -2.55 0.41 -3.61
C ASN A 10 -2.45 0.65 -2.10
N TYR A 11 -3.58 0.58 -1.41
CA TYR A 11 -3.59 0.74 0.04
C TYR A 11 -2.76 -0.33 0.73
N LEU A 12 -2.93 -1.59 0.31
CA LEU A 12 -2.22 -2.71 0.90
C LEU A 12 -0.71 -2.59 0.68
N GLU A 13 -0.31 -2.22 -0.53
CA GLU A 13 1.11 -1.99 -0.82
C GLU A 13 1.66 -0.84 0.01
N THR A 14 0.90 0.24 0.14
CA THR A 14 1.31 1.40 0.93
C THR A 14 1.53 1.01 2.39
N ILE A 15 0.62 0.19 2.95
CA ILE A 15 0.77 -0.29 4.32
C ILE A 15 2.08 -1.09 4.45
N LEU A 16 2.34 -1.98 3.51
CA LEU A 16 3.56 -2.80 3.54
C LEU A 16 4.81 -1.92 3.47
N VAL A 17 4.84 -0.95 2.56
CA VAL A 17 5.97 -0.05 2.39
C VAL A 17 6.21 0.76 3.66
N LEU A 18 5.13 1.29 4.25
CA LEU A 18 5.24 2.07 5.48
C LEU A 18 5.68 1.20 6.66
N GLN A 19 5.23 -0.06 6.72
CA GLN A 19 5.69 -0.99 7.75
C GLN A 19 7.20 -1.23 7.63
N LYS A 20 7.70 -1.38 6.42
CA LYS A 20 9.13 -1.58 6.19
C LYS A 20 9.94 -0.35 6.59
N ARG A 21 9.35 0.83 6.45
CA ARG A 21 10.01 2.11 6.71
C ARG A 21 9.93 2.51 8.18
N HIS A 22 8.78 2.33 8.81
CA HIS A 22 8.50 2.85 10.17
C HIS A 22 8.17 1.78 11.20
N GLY A 23 7.78 0.60 10.79
CA GLY A 23 7.33 -0.46 11.69
C GLY A 23 5.83 -0.47 11.91
N HIS A 24 5.28 0.57 12.49
CA HIS A 24 3.84 0.67 12.75
C HIS A 24 3.18 1.67 11.82
N VAL A 25 1.98 1.32 11.34
CA VAL A 25 1.25 2.15 10.38
C VAL A 25 -0.12 2.48 10.93
N ARG A 26 -0.50 3.75 10.86
CA ARG A 26 -1.84 4.23 11.21
C ARG A 26 -2.45 4.89 9.98
N SER A 27 -3.77 5.12 10.03
CA SER A 27 -4.48 5.77 8.92
C SER A 27 -3.87 7.10 8.52
N ILE A 28 -3.39 7.89 9.50
CA ILE A 28 -2.79 9.19 9.20
C ILE A 28 -1.51 9.04 8.37
N ASP A 29 -0.74 7.98 8.60
CA ASP A 29 0.48 7.74 7.83
C ASP A 29 0.14 7.46 6.37
N ILE A 30 -0.92 6.70 6.13
CA ILE A 30 -1.39 6.39 4.79
C ILE A 30 -1.90 7.66 4.10
N ALA A 31 -2.70 8.45 4.81
CA ALA A 31 -3.24 9.69 4.27
C ALA A 31 -2.12 10.64 3.84
N ASN A 32 -1.08 10.77 4.67
CA ASN A 32 0.06 11.62 4.36
C ASN A 32 0.86 11.09 3.18
N GLU A 33 1.08 9.79 3.13
CA GLU A 33 1.87 9.16 2.06
C GLU A 33 1.18 9.32 0.70
N LEU A 34 -0.13 9.15 0.65
CA LEU A 34 -0.89 9.18 -0.60
C LEU A 34 -1.49 10.54 -0.91
N SER A 35 -1.38 11.50 0.00
CA SER A 35 -2.01 12.82 -0.11
C SER A 35 -3.52 12.71 -0.25
N PHE A 36 -4.11 11.77 0.49
CA PHE A 36 -5.55 11.57 0.51
C PHE A 36 -6.13 12.17 1.79
N SER A 37 -7.44 12.44 1.78
CA SER A 37 -8.11 12.96 2.96
C SER A 37 -8.22 11.88 4.03
N LYS A 38 -8.20 12.29 5.30
CA LYS A 38 -8.36 11.37 6.41
C LYS A 38 -9.68 10.59 6.34
N PRO A 39 -10.83 11.22 6.06
CA PRO A 39 -12.08 10.47 5.94
C PRO A 39 -12.04 9.41 4.84
N SER A 40 -11.44 9.72 3.70
CA SER A 40 -11.34 8.76 2.60
C SER A 40 -10.53 7.54 3.01
N VAL A 41 -9.39 7.77 3.68
CA VAL A 41 -8.54 6.68 4.14
C VAL A 41 -9.25 5.85 5.21
N SER A 42 -9.97 6.51 6.14
CA SER A 42 -10.71 5.80 7.18
C SER A 42 -11.77 4.86 6.60
N VAL A 43 -12.49 5.32 5.58
CA VAL A 43 -13.49 4.47 4.91
C VAL A 43 -12.80 3.30 4.22
N ALA A 44 -11.70 3.56 3.52
CA ALA A 44 -10.95 2.51 2.83
C ALA A 44 -10.43 1.46 3.81
N MET A 45 -9.87 1.90 4.95
CA MET A 45 -9.35 0.98 5.97
C MET A 45 -10.46 0.12 6.56
N LYS A 46 -11.63 0.72 6.80
CA LYS A 46 -12.77 -0.02 7.30
C LYS A 46 -13.19 -1.12 6.31
N ASN A 47 -13.20 -0.78 5.02
CA ASN A 47 -13.55 -1.74 3.98
C ASN A 47 -12.54 -2.89 3.89
N LEU A 48 -11.24 -2.57 3.96
CA LEU A 48 -10.20 -3.59 3.96
C LEU A 48 -10.33 -4.53 5.16
N ARG A 49 -10.63 -3.94 6.33
CA ARG A 49 -10.83 -4.74 7.53
C ARG A 49 -12.02 -5.68 7.39
N LEU A 50 -13.12 -5.18 6.86
CA LEU A 50 -14.33 -5.99 6.64
C LEU A 50 -14.09 -7.15 5.68
N ASN A 51 -13.13 -6.99 4.76
CA ASN A 51 -12.76 -8.02 3.82
C ASN A 51 -11.63 -8.94 4.32
N GLY A 52 -11.24 -8.78 5.57
CA GLY A 52 -10.25 -9.67 6.19
C GLY A 52 -8.81 -9.46 5.73
N LEU A 53 -8.52 -8.29 5.16
CA LEU A 53 -7.19 -8.01 4.60
C LEU A 53 -6.28 -7.30 5.60
N ILE A 54 -6.84 -6.59 6.55
CA ILE A 54 -6.11 -5.89 7.60
C ILE A 54 -6.86 -6.03 8.92
N GLU A 55 -6.16 -5.69 10.01
CA GLU A 55 -6.80 -5.43 11.30
C GLU A 55 -6.56 -3.98 11.66
N ILE A 56 -7.28 -3.49 12.65
CA ILE A 56 -7.04 -2.18 13.25
C ILE A 56 -7.10 -2.41 14.76
N ASP A 57 -5.96 -2.23 15.44
CA ASP A 57 -5.92 -2.52 16.87
C ASP A 57 -6.40 -1.33 17.71
N GLU A 58 -6.33 -1.48 19.03
CA GLU A 58 -6.82 -0.47 19.98
C GLU A 58 -6.12 0.88 19.81
N ASP A 59 -4.86 0.85 19.41
CA ASP A 59 -4.06 2.06 19.22
C ASP A 59 -4.17 2.64 17.83
N GLY A 60 -5.01 2.05 16.99
CA GLY A 60 -5.18 2.49 15.61
C GLY A 60 -4.10 1.98 14.66
N ILE A 61 -3.27 1.07 15.12
CA ILE A 61 -2.22 0.47 14.29
C ILE A 61 -2.84 -0.57 13.37
N ILE A 62 -2.38 -0.59 12.13
CA ILE A 62 -2.98 -1.39 11.06
C ILE A 62 -2.01 -2.50 10.64
N PRO A 63 -2.09 -3.68 11.25
CA PRO A 63 -1.33 -4.83 10.75
C PRO A 63 -2.02 -5.46 9.55
N LEU A 64 -1.22 -6.02 8.63
CA LEU A 64 -1.73 -6.78 7.50
C LEU A 64 -2.13 -8.18 7.98
N GLN A 65 -3.30 -8.63 7.57
CA GLN A 65 -3.67 -10.03 7.71
C GLN A 65 -2.98 -10.83 6.60
N GLU A 66 -2.97 -12.15 6.74
CA GLU A 66 -2.28 -13.01 5.78
C GLU A 66 -2.73 -12.75 4.35
N ALA A 67 -4.05 -12.67 4.12
CA ALA A 67 -4.58 -12.43 2.78
C ALA A 67 -4.13 -11.07 2.23
N GLY A 68 -4.12 -10.05 3.07
CA GLY A 68 -3.66 -8.73 2.66
C GLY A 68 -2.16 -8.68 2.40
N ARG A 69 -1.39 -9.39 3.22
CA ARG A 69 0.06 -9.48 3.07
C ARG A 69 0.44 -10.12 1.72
N VAL A 70 -0.23 -11.21 1.37
CA VAL A 70 0.04 -11.89 0.10
C VAL A 70 -0.16 -10.94 -1.08
N ILE A 71 -1.25 -10.19 -1.05
CA ILE A 71 -1.54 -9.22 -2.12
C ILE A 71 -0.49 -8.10 -2.14
N ALA A 72 -0.20 -7.55 -0.97
CA ALA A 72 0.76 -6.43 -0.86
C ALA A 72 2.16 -6.84 -1.33
N GLU A 73 2.62 -8.02 -0.90
CA GLU A 73 3.95 -8.49 -1.27
C GLU A 73 4.07 -8.77 -2.76
N ARG A 74 3.00 -9.31 -3.37
CA ARG A 74 2.98 -9.57 -4.81
C ARG A 74 3.11 -8.26 -5.60
N ILE A 75 2.40 -7.24 -5.20
CA ILE A 75 2.46 -5.95 -5.90
C ILE A 75 3.79 -5.26 -5.65
N TYR A 76 4.28 -5.30 -4.43
CA TYR A 76 5.57 -4.73 -4.07
C TYR A 76 6.69 -5.39 -4.87
N GLU A 77 6.68 -6.71 -4.96
CA GLU A 77 7.67 -7.46 -5.74
C GLU A 77 7.60 -7.09 -7.22
N ARG A 78 6.40 -7.00 -7.76
CA ARG A 78 6.20 -6.61 -9.17
C ARG A 78 6.81 -5.23 -9.43
N HIS A 79 6.56 -4.27 -8.56
CA HIS A 79 7.09 -2.93 -8.71
C HIS A 79 8.60 -2.90 -8.56
N THR A 80 9.14 -3.67 -7.63
CA THR A 80 10.58 -3.76 -7.43
C THR A 80 11.28 -4.34 -8.66
N LEU A 81 10.74 -5.42 -9.20
CA LEU A 81 11.30 -6.06 -10.40
C LEU A 81 11.24 -5.13 -11.61
N LEU A 82 10.13 -4.42 -11.78
CA LEU A 82 9.98 -3.46 -12.86
C LEU A 82 11.00 -2.34 -12.75
N THR A 83 11.18 -1.81 -11.55
CA THR A 83 12.15 -0.74 -11.31
C THR A 83 13.56 -1.21 -11.64
N GLN A 84 13.94 -2.40 -11.20
CA GLN A 84 15.26 -2.98 -11.49
C GLN A 84 15.47 -3.16 -12.99
N TRP A 85 14.44 -3.64 -13.67
CA TRP A 85 14.51 -3.83 -15.12
C TRP A 85 14.71 -2.51 -15.85
N LEU A 86 13.97 -1.48 -15.43
CA LEU A 86 14.09 -0.15 -16.03
C LEU A 86 15.46 0.47 -15.75
N GLU A 87 16.01 0.24 -14.58
CA GLU A 87 17.39 0.68 -14.26
C GLU A 87 18.41 0.05 -15.21
N GLN A 88 18.25 -1.25 -15.51
CA GLN A 88 19.13 -1.94 -16.45
C GLN A 88 19.03 -1.36 -17.85
N LEU A 89 17.89 -0.77 -18.20
CA LEU A 89 17.71 -0.11 -19.48
C LEU A 89 18.15 1.36 -19.46
N GLY A 90 18.69 1.83 -18.33
CA GLY A 90 19.17 3.19 -18.20
C GLY A 90 18.11 4.21 -17.83
N VAL A 91 16.93 3.76 -17.40
CA VAL A 91 15.85 4.65 -16.96
C VAL A 91 16.00 4.91 -15.46
N ARG A 92 15.89 6.18 -15.04
CA ARG A 92 16.01 6.52 -13.63
C ARG A 92 14.77 6.01 -12.87
N PRO A 93 14.98 5.42 -11.68
CA PRO A 93 13.86 4.91 -10.88
C PRO A 93 12.79 5.96 -10.57
N GLU A 94 13.18 7.19 -10.30
CA GLU A 94 12.23 8.27 -9.98
C GLU A 94 11.30 8.53 -11.15
N ILE A 95 11.83 8.55 -12.37
CA ILE A 95 11.03 8.77 -13.58
C ILE A 95 10.09 7.60 -13.79
N ALA A 96 10.59 6.38 -13.60
CA ALA A 96 9.77 5.17 -13.75
C ALA A 96 8.60 5.17 -12.74
N ALA A 97 8.85 5.59 -11.52
CA ALA A 97 7.82 5.66 -10.48
C ALA A 97 6.75 6.71 -10.82
N GLU A 98 7.16 7.84 -11.39
CA GLU A 98 6.21 8.88 -11.77
C GLU A 98 5.34 8.45 -12.94
N ASP A 99 5.90 7.72 -13.88
CA ASP A 99 5.20 7.28 -15.08
C ASP A 99 4.31 6.07 -14.81
N ALA A 100 4.58 5.36 -13.76
CA ALA A 100 3.77 4.22 -13.38
C ALA A 100 2.51 4.65 -12.64
#